data_28a10d022833b35b30e94ad75092a9f3
#
_entry.id   28a10d022833b35b30e94ad75092a9f3
#
_cell.length_a   1.000
_cell.length_b   1.000
_cell.length_c   1.000
_cell.angle_alpha   90.00
_cell.angle_beta   90.00
_cell.angle_gamma   90.00
#
_symmetry.space_group_name_H-M   'P 1'
#
loop_
_entity.id
_entity.type
_entity.pdbx_description
1 polymer ?
#
loop_
_entity_poly.entity_id
_entity_poly.type
_entity_poly.pdbx_seq_one_letter_code
_entity_poly.pdbx_strand_id
1 'polypeptide(L)'
;MKNLILELAEKIKEKSRPTRSAYLRRVKAMKNRDRGSDRLGCANVAHAFASLSPDKRLTIVQEKKPNLAVVTAYNDMLSAHKPYEDYPELIRDVANENGSSVQVAAGVPAMCDGVTQGEPGMELSLFSRDTIAMSTSVGLSHDVFDGSLLLGICDKIVPGLLIGALHFGHLPAIFIPAGPMSTGIDNTSKSKVREQYALGKVGRKELLDSETKAYHGEGTCTFYGTANSNQMLLEAMGLHVPGTAFIHPRDDARNELTSEAVRMLIRNVNDNKTSFALGEMVDEKVIINAMSALLATGGSTNHLIHWVAIARAAGIVIDWTDFHDLAKAVPLLASVYPNGVADVNQFQEAGGPSFVIRELLENGCMFNDVLTVAGPGMEKYGQKLSVTGGSLSWTDFPKTSGDDTIVRTHDKPFSESGGLKLLKGNVGRSVMKTSAIPEDKYIIEGPAMIFDSQEELLEAFDEGKLEKDFIAVVRFQGPKANGMPELHKLTPPLSVLQNKGFKVAIVTDGRMSGASGKVPAAIHMSPEAALGGAIAKIREGDMLRINATVGSLNVLVDEDTWFERKVETLSENKKQNNSHGMGRELFGALRKNVLTAEEGAVTWI
;
A
#
# COMPACT_ATOMS: atom_id res chain seq x y z
N MET A 1 7.70 24.78 7.61
CA MET A 1 7.53 23.40 7.11
C MET A 1 8.75 22.54 7.41
N LYS A 2 9.93 22.84 6.92
CA LYS A 2 11.17 22.06 7.15
C LYS A 2 11.43 21.71 8.64
N ASN A 3 11.22 22.65 9.56
CA ASN A 3 11.41 22.40 11.00
C ASN A 3 10.44 21.33 11.55
N LEU A 4 9.16 21.34 11.16
CA LEU A 4 8.19 20.35 11.62
C LEU A 4 8.55 18.91 11.17
N ILE A 5 9.08 18.78 9.94
CA ILE A 5 9.49 17.48 9.41
C ILE A 5 10.76 16.96 10.11
N LEU A 6 11.69 17.86 10.42
CA LEU A 6 12.90 17.52 11.21
C LEU A 6 12.52 17.11 12.65
N GLU A 7 11.63 17.86 13.29
CA GLU A 7 11.11 17.54 14.63
C GLU A 7 10.38 16.20 14.65
N LEU A 8 9.58 15.90 13.60
CA LEU A 8 8.90 14.62 13.46
C LEU A 8 9.91 13.48 13.30
N ALA A 9 10.97 13.66 12.50
CA ALA A 9 12.01 12.66 12.32
C ALA A 9 12.74 12.34 13.65
N GLU A 10 13.10 13.36 14.43
CA GLU A 10 13.72 13.15 15.75
C GLU A 10 12.74 12.49 16.74
N LYS A 11 11.46 12.87 16.74
CA LYS A 11 10.42 12.21 17.55
C LYS A 11 10.28 10.72 17.19
N ILE A 12 10.20 10.37 15.91
CA ILE A 12 10.09 8.98 15.45
C ILE A 12 11.37 8.20 15.83
N LYS A 13 12.53 8.77 15.62
CA LYS A 13 13.82 8.19 15.99
C LYS A 13 13.93 7.91 17.49
N GLU A 14 13.51 8.86 18.32
CA GLU A 14 13.53 8.70 19.78
C GLU A 14 12.61 7.56 20.24
N LYS A 15 11.35 7.55 19.80
CA LYS A 15 10.40 6.48 20.17
C LYS A 15 10.79 5.11 19.59
N SER A 16 11.53 5.08 18.48
CA SER A 16 12.02 3.85 17.83
C SER A 16 13.33 3.32 18.41
N ARG A 17 14.07 4.12 19.18
CA ARG A 17 15.46 3.81 19.61
C ARG A 17 15.65 2.39 20.15
N PRO A 18 14.82 1.84 21.05
CA PRO A 18 15.01 0.49 21.58
C PRO A 18 14.88 -0.59 20.49
N THR A 19 13.78 -0.55 19.72
CA THR A 19 13.44 -1.56 18.70
C THR A 19 14.37 -1.44 17.50
N ARG A 20 14.63 -0.21 17.05
CA ARG A 20 15.52 0.07 15.91
C ARG A 20 16.97 -0.35 16.22
N SER A 21 17.48 -0.04 17.40
CA SER A 21 18.83 -0.46 17.79
C SER A 21 18.97 -1.98 17.86
N ALA A 22 17.95 -2.68 18.37
CA ALA A 22 17.93 -4.14 18.38
C ALA A 22 17.89 -4.73 16.97
N TYR A 23 17.09 -4.16 16.09
CA TYR A 23 17.01 -4.54 14.68
C TYR A 23 18.35 -4.36 13.96
N LEU A 24 18.97 -3.17 14.06
CA LEU A 24 20.24 -2.89 13.40
C LEU A 24 21.41 -3.75 13.92
N ARG A 25 21.40 -4.14 15.21
CA ARG A 25 22.40 -5.11 15.70
C ARG A 25 22.28 -6.46 14.99
N ARG A 26 21.05 -6.96 14.77
CA ARG A 26 20.83 -8.21 14.01
C ARG A 26 21.27 -8.07 12.56
N VAL A 27 20.88 -6.98 11.88
CA VAL A 27 21.31 -6.68 10.50
C VAL A 27 22.83 -6.69 10.39
N LYS A 28 23.52 -5.95 11.26
CA LYS A 28 24.98 -5.86 11.26
C LYS A 28 25.66 -7.22 11.52
N ALA A 29 25.14 -8.00 12.44
CA ALA A 29 25.68 -9.33 12.74
C ALA A 29 25.59 -10.28 11.53
N MET A 30 24.49 -10.20 10.76
CA MET A 30 24.29 -11.04 9.58
C MET A 30 25.04 -10.52 8.34
N LYS A 31 25.13 -9.20 8.15
CA LYS A 31 25.85 -8.56 7.03
C LYS A 31 27.35 -8.87 7.05
N ASN A 32 27.95 -9.02 8.21
CA ASN A 32 29.39 -9.27 8.37
C ASN A 32 29.79 -10.76 8.21
N ARG A 33 28.88 -11.62 7.76
CA ARG A 33 29.14 -13.04 7.53
C ARG A 33 29.69 -13.26 6.12
N ASP A 34 30.45 -14.32 5.94
CA ASP A 34 30.87 -14.78 4.61
C ASP A 34 29.68 -15.16 3.75
N ARG A 35 29.83 -15.21 2.44
CA ARG A 35 28.78 -15.64 1.49
C ARG A 35 28.28 -17.03 1.83
N GLY A 36 27.01 -17.31 1.49
CA GLY A 36 26.40 -18.60 1.76
C GLY A 36 27.17 -19.78 1.18
N SER A 37 27.74 -19.65 -0.03
CA SER A 37 28.59 -20.66 -0.68
C SER A 37 29.86 -21.01 0.11
N ASP A 38 30.37 -20.10 0.92
CA ASP A 38 31.59 -20.30 1.73
C ASP A 38 31.27 -20.78 3.15
N ARG A 39 30.17 -20.33 3.68
CA ARG A 39 29.78 -20.50 5.07
C ARG A 39 28.99 -21.77 5.34
N LEU A 40 28.17 -22.20 4.39
CA LEU A 40 27.33 -23.38 4.52
C LEU A 40 28.16 -24.67 4.36
N GLY A 41 27.71 -25.75 4.98
CA GLY A 41 28.34 -27.06 4.83
C GLY A 41 28.29 -27.57 3.39
N CYS A 42 29.27 -28.38 2.97
CA CYS A 42 29.39 -28.87 1.59
C CYS A 42 28.12 -29.55 1.06
N ALA A 43 27.42 -30.32 1.89
CA ALA A 43 26.16 -30.95 1.52
C ALA A 43 25.06 -29.91 1.24
N ASN A 44 24.97 -28.86 2.07
CA ASN A 44 23.99 -27.77 1.88
C ASN A 44 24.23 -27.04 0.57
N VAL A 45 25.50 -26.69 0.29
CA VAL A 45 25.91 -26.04 -0.97
C VAL A 45 25.60 -26.93 -2.17
N ALA A 46 25.92 -28.24 -2.09
CA ALA A 46 25.65 -29.20 -3.15
C ALA A 46 24.13 -29.29 -3.44
N HIS A 47 23.30 -29.36 -2.42
CA HIS A 47 21.84 -29.36 -2.58
C HIS A 47 21.31 -28.05 -3.17
N ALA A 48 21.75 -26.91 -2.67
CA ALA A 48 21.29 -25.59 -3.13
C ALA A 48 21.54 -25.35 -4.62
N PHE A 49 22.64 -25.88 -5.16
CA PHE A 49 23.08 -25.64 -6.53
C PHE A 49 22.96 -26.86 -7.44
N ALA A 50 22.36 -27.97 -6.97
CA ALA A 50 22.23 -29.23 -7.72
C ALA A 50 21.53 -29.07 -9.08
N SER A 51 20.52 -28.21 -9.16
CA SER A 51 19.73 -27.93 -10.38
C SER A 51 20.42 -27.00 -11.38
N LEU A 52 21.52 -26.36 -11.00
CA LEU A 52 22.24 -25.43 -11.88
C LEU A 52 23.15 -26.21 -12.83
N SER A 53 23.43 -25.64 -14.00
CA SER A 53 24.44 -26.19 -14.94
C SER A 53 25.82 -26.20 -14.28
N PRO A 54 26.72 -27.12 -14.75
CA PRO A 54 28.08 -27.20 -14.19
C PRO A 54 28.84 -25.87 -14.20
N ASP A 55 28.73 -25.09 -15.26
CA ASP A 55 29.39 -23.78 -15.39
C ASP A 55 28.89 -22.80 -14.33
N LYS A 56 27.56 -22.75 -14.07
CA LYS A 56 26.97 -21.88 -13.03
C LYS A 56 27.39 -22.30 -11.62
N ARG A 57 27.47 -23.61 -11.36
CA ARG A 57 28.01 -24.10 -10.07
C ARG A 57 29.46 -23.67 -9.87
N LEU A 58 30.27 -23.76 -10.93
CA LEU A 58 31.65 -23.30 -10.94
C LEU A 58 31.77 -21.83 -10.59
N THR A 59 30.95 -21.01 -11.27
CA THR A 59 30.88 -19.55 -11.06
C THR A 59 30.59 -19.20 -9.59
N ILE A 60 29.63 -19.86 -8.96
CA ILE A 60 29.24 -19.56 -7.56
C ILE A 60 30.28 -20.09 -6.58
N VAL A 61 30.69 -21.37 -6.72
CA VAL A 61 31.45 -22.08 -5.69
C VAL A 61 32.96 -21.82 -5.80
N GLN A 62 33.50 -21.77 -7.02
CA GLN A 62 34.95 -21.59 -7.22
C GLN A 62 35.34 -20.14 -7.49
N GLU A 63 34.55 -19.41 -8.32
CA GLU A 63 34.85 -18.01 -8.64
C GLU A 63 34.29 -17.04 -7.60
N LYS A 64 33.49 -17.55 -6.63
CA LYS A 64 32.92 -16.72 -5.54
C LYS A 64 32.02 -15.58 -6.04
N LYS A 65 31.34 -15.77 -7.16
CA LYS A 65 30.42 -14.77 -7.72
C LYS A 65 29.11 -14.72 -6.93
N PRO A 66 28.39 -13.59 -6.94
CA PRO A 66 27.11 -13.46 -6.26
C PRO A 66 26.06 -14.43 -6.77
N ASN A 67 25.21 -14.93 -5.86
CA ASN A 67 23.99 -15.63 -6.16
C ASN A 67 22.79 -14.84 -5.67
N LEU A 68 21.90 -14.39 -6.57
CA LEU A 68 20.78 -13.52 -6.26
C LEU A 68 19.47 -14.32 -6.17
N ALA A 69 18.63 -13.94 -5.21
CA ALA A 69 17.27 -14.45 -5.09
C ALA A 69 16.30 -13.67 -5.97
N VAL A 70 15.41 -14.36 -6.67
CA VAL A 70 14.18 -13.77 -7.18
C VAL A 70 13.02 -14.26 -6.30
N VAL A 71 12.25 -13.32 -5.76
CA VAL A 71 10.97 -13.60 -5.11
C VAL A 71 9.89 -13.00 -5.99
N THR A 72 9.03 -13.85 -6.56
CA THR A 72 8.05 -13.43 -7.58
C THR A 72 6.62 -13.67 -7.13
N ALA A 73 5.75 -12.70 -7.44
CA ALA A 73 4.30 -12.81 -7.30
C ALA A 73 3.60 -13.16 -8.62
N TYR A 74 4.30 -13.78 -9.58
CA TYR A 74 3.71 -14.20 -10.84
C TYR A 74 2.40 -14.96 -10.63
N ASN A 75 1.41 -14.64 -11.45
CA ASN A 75 0.10 -15.25 -11.39
C ASN A 75 -0.63 -15.03 -12.74
N ASP A 76 -1.16 -16.09 -13.35
CA ASP A 76 -1.89 -16.01 -14.62
C ASP A 76 -3.25 -15.33 -14.51
N MET A 77 -3.92 -15.49 -13.36
CA MET A 77 -5.27 -14.98 -13.15
C MET A 77 -5.29 -13.45 -12.97
N LEU A 78 -4.21 -12.88 -12.41
CA LEU A 78 -4.19 -11.48 -12.00
C LEU A 78 -3.42 -10.64 -13.02
N SER A 79 -4.10 -9.72 -13.71
CA SER A 79 -3.54 -8.87 -14.75
C SER A 79 -2.27 -8.12 -14.31
N ALA A 80 -2.22 -7.69 -13.06
CA ALA A 80 -1.07 -6.97 -12.50
C ALA A 80 0.19 -7.85 -12.38
N HIS A 81 0.04 -9.16 -12.27
CA HIS A 81 1.11 -10.12 -12.00
C HIS A 81 1.49 -10.97 -13.21
N LYS A 82 0.62 -11.05 -14.22
CA LYS A 82 0.89 -11.77 -15.47
C LYS A 82 2.19 -11.33 -16.15
N PRO A 83 2.57 -10.05 -16.19
CA PRO A 83 3.83 -9.64 -16.81
C PRO A 83 5.09 -10.28 -16.23
N TYR A 84 5.05 -10.77 -14.98
CA TYR A 84 6.20 -11.38 -14.33
C TYR A 84 6.57 -12.78 -14.87
N GLU A 85 5.81 -13.34 -15.79
CA GLU A 85 6.07 -14.65 -16.39
C GLU A 85 7.48 -14.75 -16.97
N ASP A 86 7.88 -13.77 -17.77
CA ASP A 86 9.13 -13.76 -18.52
C ASP A 86 10.31 -13.09 -17.78
N TYR A 87 10.03 -12.36 -16.69
CA TYR A 87 11.07 -11.61 -15.96
C TYR A 87 12.21 -12.47 -15.42
N PRO A 88 11.97 -13.70 -14.87
CA PRO A 88 13.06 -14.53 -14.37
C PRO A 88 14.06 -14.93 -15.46
N GLU A 89 13.65 -15.08 -16.73
CA GLU A 89 14.55 -15.40 -17.84
C GLU A 89 15.44 -14.19 -18.16
N LEU A 90 14.85 -13.02 -18.41
CA LEU A 90 15.59 -11.78 -18.62
C LEU A 90 16.58 -11.48 -17.47
N ILE A 91 16.14 -11.65 -16.23
CA ILE A 91 16.97 -11.42 -15.05
C ILE A 91 18.17 -12.37 -15.01
N ARG A 92 18.00 -13.66 -15.36
CA ARG A 92 19.10 -14.64 -15.43
C ARG A 92 20.11 -14.26 -16.50
N ASP A 93 19.64 -13.82 -17.67
CA ASP A 93 20.53 -13.46 -18.77
C ASP A 93 21.40 -12.26 -18.40
N VAL A 94 20.78 -11.19 -17.90
CA VAL A 94 21.50 -10.01 -17.43
C VAL A 94 22.48 -10.33 -16.29
N ALA A 95 22.08 -11.18 -15.35
CA ALA A 95 22.98 -11.58 -14.25
C ALA A 95 24.17 -12.37 -14.74
N ASN A 96 23.96 -13.32 -15.68
CA ASN A 96 25.04 -14.11 -16.30
C ASN A 96 26.05 -13.21 -17.03
N GLU A 97 25.57 -12.25 -17.81
CA GLU A 97 26.41 -11.28 -18.52
C GLU A 97 27.26 -10.42 -17.57
N ASN A 98 26.76 -10.20 -16.35
CA ASN A 98 27.42 -9.41 -15.31
C ASN A 98 28.13 -10.29 -14.25
N GLY A 99 28.44 -11.55 -14.56
CA GLY A 99 29.23 -12.43 -13.71
C GLY A 99 28.56 -12.82 -12.40
N SER A 100 27.22 -13.01 -12.42
CA SER A 100 26.42 -13.41 -11.27
C SER A 100 25.47 -14.54 -11.65
N SER A 101 24.90 -15.21 -10.65
CA SER A 101 23.83 -16.18 -10.87
C SER A 101 22.53 -15.74 -10.20
N VAL A 102 21.43 -16.29 -10.66
CA VAL A 102 20.09 -16.02 -10.14
C VAL A 102 19.28 -17.29 -10.00
N GLN A 103 18.60 -17.44 -8.87
CA GLN A 103 17.62 -18.50 -8.65
C GLN A 103 16.28 -17.91 -8.22
N VAL A 104 15.17 -18.42 -8.73
CA VAL A 104 13.85 -18.14 -8.16
C VAL A 104 13.78 -18.84 -6.81
N ALA A 105 13.85 -18.05 -5.75
CA ALA A 105 13.88 -18.52 -4.36
C ALA A 105 12.48 -18.82 -3.81
N ALA A 106 11.49 -18.06 -4.25
CA ALA A 106 10.10 -18.25 -3.85
C ALA A 106 9.13 -17.70 -4.90
N GLY A 107 8.01 -18.41 -5.06
CA GLY A 107 6.75 -17.86 -5.56
C GLY A 107 5.89 -17.48 -4.35
N VAL A 108 5.37 -16.26 -4.32
CA VAL A 108 4.46 -15.83 -3.25
C VAL A 108 3.03 -15.77 -3.78
N PRO A 109 2.01 -16.03 -2.92
CA PRO A 109 0.63 -15.88 -3.35
C PRO A 109 0.35 -14.42 -3.71
N ALA A 110 -0.61 -14.20 -4.62
CA ALA A 110 -1.12 -12.88 -4.93
C ALA A 110 -2.66 -12.91 -4.83
N MET A 111 -3.25 -11.86 -4.24
CA MET A 111 -4.69 -11.69 -4.16
C MET A 111 -5.05 -10.31 -4.71
N CYS A 112 -6.08 -10.27 -5.57
CA CYS A 112 -6.62 -9.03 -6.11
C CYS A 112 -7.95 -8.71 -5.44
N ASP A 113 -8.02 -7.59 -4.73
CA ASP A 113 -9.24 -7.13 -4.08
C ASP A 113 -10.37 -6.84 -5.10
N GLY A 114 -10.01 -6.50 -6.34
CA GLY A 114 -11.00 -6.34 -7.41
C GLY A 114 -11.72 -7.64 -7.78
N VAL A 115 -11.04 -8.79 -7.71
CA VAL A 115 -11.63 -10.11 -7.98
C VAL A 115 -12.48 -10.59 -6.80
N THR A 116 -12.01 -10.36 -5.58
CA THR A 116 -12.69 -10.86 -4.35
C THR A 116 -13.68 -9.87 -3.75
N GLN A 117 -13.90 -8.72 -4.38
CA GLN A 117 -14.71 -7.63 -3.85
C GLN A 117 -16.15 -8.07 -3.52
N GLY A 118 -16.50 -8.01 -2.23
CA GLY A 118 -17.81 -8.41 -1.72
C GLY A 118 -18.07 -9.92 -1.73
N GLU A 119 -17.01 -10.73 -1.84
CA GLU A 119 -17.07 -12.18 -1.71
C GLU A 119 -16.35 -12.64 -0.43
N PRO A 120 -16.65 -13.81 0.13
CA PRO A 120 -16.04 -14.29 1.37
C PRO A 120 -14.51 -14.38 1.32
N GLY A 121 -13.91 -14.60 0.14
CA GLY A 121 -12.46 -14.60 -0.05
C GLY A 121 -11.79 -13.26 0.28
N MET A 122 -12.55 -12.15 0.26
CA MET A 122 -12.04 -10.83 0.60
C MET A 122 -11.57 -10.72 2.06
N GLU A 123 -12.12 -11.53 2.95
CA GLU A 123 -11.71 -11.59 4.36
C GLU A 123 -10.28 -12.12 4.57
N LEU A 124 -9.70 -12.76 3.55
CA LEU A 124 -8.29 -13.22 3.56
C LEU A 124 -7.32 -12.16 3.05
N SER A 125 -7.82 -11.11 2.41
CA SER A 125 -6.99 -10.15 1.68
C SER A 125 -5.95 -9.47 2.57
N LEU A 126 -6.32 -8.96 3.74
CA LEU A 126 -5.37 -8.32 4.66
C LEU A 126 -4.31 -9.32 5.16
N PHE A 127 -4.71 -10.54 5.51
CA PHE A 127 -3.81 -11.58 5.99
C PHE A 127 -2.87 -12.10 4.89
N SER A 128 -3.25 -11.98 3.60
CA SER A 128 -2.36 -12.34 2.50
C SER A 128 -1.05 -11.55 2.53
N ARG A 129 -1.04 -10.32 3.03
CA ARG A 129 0.18 -9.52 3.25
C ARG A 129 1.19 -10.27 4.14
N ASP A 130 0.74 -10.76 5.29
CA ASP A 130 1.61 -11.44 6.24
C ASP A 130 1.98 -12.85 5.74
N THR A 131 1.08 -13.52 5.02
CA THR A 131 1.37 -14.78 4.32
C THR A 131 2.47 -14.59 3.28
N ILE A 132 2.44 -13.51 2.50
CA ILE A 132 3.47 -13.15 1.53
C ILE A 132 4.81 -12.90 2.24
N ALA A 133 4.79 -12.18 3.38
CA ALA A 133 5.98 -11.95 4.18
C ALA A 133 6.59 -13.27 4.70
N MET A 134 5.75 -14.18 5.19
CA MET A 134 6.17 -15.52 5.63
C MET A 134 6.73 -16.34 4.47
N SER A 135 6.09 -16.34 3.29
CA SER A 135 6.56 -17.05 2.10
C SER A 135 7.90 -16.51 1.61
N THR A 136 8.07 -15.19 1.59
CA THR A 136 9.35 -14.52 1.29
C THR A 136 10.42 -14.97 2.28
N SER A 137 10.10 -15.02 3.57
CA SER A 137 11.02 -15.47 4.62
C SER A 137 11.43 -16.92 4.44
N VAL A 138 10.49 -17.81 4.07
CA VAL A 138 10.81 -19.23 3.77
C VAL A 138 11.83 -19.32 2.64
N GLY A 139 11.62 -18.58 1.54
CA GLY A 139 12.56 -18.56 0.40
C GLY A 139 13.96 -18.08 0.80
N LEU A 140 14.04 -16.93 1.46
CA LEU A 140 15.32 -16.31 1.85
C LEU A 140 16.02 -17.04 3.00
N SER A 141 15.30 -17.83 3.81
CA SER A 141 15.87 -18.59 4.93
C SER A 141 16.82 -19.73 4.52
N HIS A 142 16.87 -20.08 3.22
CA HIS A 142 17.90 -21.00 2.70
C HIS A 142 19.32 -20.44 2.83
N ASP A 143 19.45 -19.13 3.00
CA ASP A 143 20.68 -18.42 3.38
C ASP A 143 21.86 -18.63 2.38
N VAL A 144 21.51 -18.84 1.10
CA VAL A 144 22.44 -19.05 -0.03
C VAL A 144 22.52 -17.85 -0.97
N PHE A 145 21.82 -16.77 -0.64
CA PHE A 145 21.68 -15.58 -1.48
C PHE A 145 22.47 -14.40 -0.92
N ASP A 146 23.02 -13.58 -1.82
CA ASP A 146 23.78 -12.38 -1.52
C ASP A 146 22.96 -11.09 -1.69
N GLY A 147 21.80 -11.18 -2.33
CA GLY A 147 20.84 -10.08 -2.53
C GLY A 147 19.53 -10.59 -3.09
N SER A 148 18.50 -9.75 -3.14
CA SER A 148 17.17 -10.16 -3.60
C SER A 148 16.53 -9.16 -4.56
N LEU A 149 15.89 -9.70 -5.61
CA LEU A 149 15.03 -9.01 -6.57
C LEU A 149 13.59 -9.37 -6.24
N LEU A 150 12.78 -8.36 -5.93
CA LEU A 150 11.41 -8.51 -5.46
C LEU A 150 10.44 -8.13 -6.58
N LEU A 151 9.87 -9.14 -7.24
CA LEU A 151 8.91 -8.97 -8.33
C LEU A 151 7.51 -8.91 -7.74
N GLY A 152 7.07 -7.71 -7.39
CA GLY A 152 5.78 -7.51 -6.76
C GLY A 152 5.21 -6.13 -7.03
N ILE A 153 3.90 -6.14 -7.24
CA ILE A 153 3.08 -4.97 -7.47
C ILE A 153 1.74 -5.19 -6.75
N CYS A 154 0.85 -4.21 -6.71
CA CYS A 154 -0.47 -4.35 -6.11
C CYS A 154 -0.53 -4.26 -4.57
N ASP A 155 -1.74 -4.38 -4.01
CA ASP A 155 -2.12 -3.89 -2.67
C ASP A 155 -1.30 -4.48 -1.51
N LYS A 156 -1.35 -5.81 -1.35
CA LYS A 156 -0.77 -6.53 -0.22
C LYS A 156 0.60 -7.12 -0.55
N ILE A 157 0.87 -7.27 -1.86
CA ILE A 157 2.08 -7.92 -2.35
C ILE A 157 3.30 -7.08 -2.02
N VAL A 158 3.27 -5.80 -2.35
CA VAL A 158 4.38 -4.87 -2.06
C VAL A 158 4.70 -4.82 -0.56
N PRO A 159 3.75 -4.50 0.33
CA PRO A 159 4.05 -4.48 1.77
C PRO A 159 4.43 -5.86 2.30
N GLY A 160 3.85 -6.95 1.80
CA GLY A 160 4.21 -8.31 2.20
C GLY A 160 5.65 -8.67 1.85
N LEU A 161 6.07 -8.40 0.61
CA LEU A 161 7.45 -8.61 0.15
C LEU A 161 8.44 -7.75 0.96
N LEU A 162 8.10 -6.46 1.18
CA LEU A 162 8.97 -5.56 1.92
C LEU A 162 9.12 -5.98 3.38
N ILE A 163 8.03 -6.36 4.06
CA ILE A 163 8.05 -6.89 5.43
C ILE A 163 8.93 -8.15 5.47
N GLY A 164 8.72 -9.11 4.57
CA GLY A 164 9.52 -10.34 4.50
C GLY A 164 11.00 -10.05 4.28
N ALA A 165 11.34 -9.19 3.33
CA ALA A 165 12.72 -8.80 3.04
C ALA A 165 13.38 -8.04 4.20
N LEU A 166 12.65 -7.20 4.93
CA LEU A 166 13.17 -6.50 6.12
C LEU A 166 13.55 -7.44 7.25
N HIS A 167 12.92 -8.62 7.37
CA HIS A 167 13.39 -9.66 8.31
C HIS A 167 14.73 -10.27 7.89
N PHE A 168 15.11 -10.12 6.61
CA PHE A 168 16.43 -10.40 6.05
C PHE A 168 17.16 -9.09 5.68
N GLY A 169 16.97 -8.06 6.49
CA GLY A 169 17.45 -6.70 6.21
C GLY A 169 18.97 -6.54 6.06
N HIS A 170 19.75 -7.59 6.28
CA HIS A 170 21.18 -7.65 5.96
C HIS A 170 21.46 -7.82 4.46
N LEU A 171 20.47 -8.31 3.69
CA LEU A 171 20.59 -8.46 2.24
C LEU A 171 20.25 -7.14 1.56
N PRO A 172 20.99 -6.73 0.54
CA PRO A 172 20.54 -5.74 -0.44
C PRO A 172 19.28 -6.24 -1.17
N ALA A 173 18.34 -5.34 -1.44
CA ALA A 173 17.12 -5.69 -2.16
C ALA A 173 16.68 -4.56 -3.09
N ILE A 174 16.10 -4.93 -4.24
CA ILE A 174 15.50 -4.00 -5.21
C ILE A 174 14.13 -4.52 -5.60
N PHE A 175 13.13 -3.62 -5.65
CA PHE A 175 11.82 -3.92 -6.22
C PHE A 175 11.79 -3.67 -7.72
N ILE A 176 11.12 -4.55 -8.45
CA ILE A 176 10.90 -4.45 -9.89
C ILE A 176 9.39 -4.46 -10.15
N PRO A 177 8.77 -3.30 -10.47
CA PRO A 177 7.35 -3.24 -10.77
C PRO A 177 7.04 -3.72 -12.18
N ALA A 178 5.83 -4.26 -12.40
CA ALA A 178 5.32 -4.57 -13.73
C ALA A 178 4.75 -3.33 -14.44
N GLY A 179 4.14 -2.40 -13.70
CA GLY A 179 3.53 -1.19 -14.23
C GLY A 179 2.01 -1.29 -14.39
N PRO A 180 1.33 -0.16 -14.72
CA PRO A 180 -0.10 -0.11 -14.97
C PRO A 180 -0.45 -0.62 -16.38
N MET A 181 -1.70 -1.11 -16.55
CA MET A 181 -2.26 -1.32 -17.88
C MET A 181 -2.48 0.01 -18.61
N SER A 182 -2.71 -0.04 -19.93
CA SER A 182 -3.07 1.15 -20.70
C SER A 182 -4.42 1.72 -20.26
N THR A 183 -4.64 3.01 -20.51
CA THR A 183 -5.90 3.69 -20.22
C THR A 183 -7.04 3.09 -21.05
N GLY A 184 -8.11 2.69 -20.35
CA GLY A 184 -9.35 2.19 -20.95
C GLY A 184 -10.45 3.24 -20.93
N ILE A 185 -11.68 2.81 -20.61
CA ILE A 185 -12.79 3.75 -20.37
C ILE A 185 -12.46 4.66 -19.17
N ASP A 186 -12.83 5.94 -19.29
CA ASP A 186 -12.57 6.89 -18.21
C ASP A 186 -13.32 6.55 -16.91
N ASN A 187 -12.73 6.95 -15.80
CA ASN A 187 -13.23 6.61 -14.46
C ASN A 187 -14.61 7.20 -14.17
N THR A 188 -14.96 8.35 -14.74
CA THR A 188 -16.25 9.00 -14.55
C THR A 188 -17.36 8.20 -15.23
N SER A 189 -17.15 7.79 -16.48
CA SER A 189 -18.07 6.93 -17.23
C SER A 189 -18.29 5.60 -16.54
N LYS A 190 -17.22 4.95 -16.07
CA LYS A 190 -17.30 3.70 -15.30
C LYS A 190 -18.12 3.87 -14.01
N SER A 191 -17.87 4.91 -13.23
CA SER A 191 -18.62 5.20 -12.00
C SER A 191 -20.11 5.40 -12.26
N LYS A 192 -20.44 6.13 -13.35
CA LYS A 192 -21.83 6.37 -13.75
C LYS A 192 -22.58 5.08 -14.09
N VAL A 193 -21.93 4.14 -14.79
CA VAL A 193 -22.54 2.85 -15.11
C VAL A 193 -22.81 2.04 -13.84
N ARG A 194 -21.88 2.04 -12.87
CA ARG A 194 -22.07 1.40 -11.56
C ARG A 194 -23.24 2.00 -10.77
N GLU A 195 -23.37 3.32 -10.76
CA GLU A 195 -24.52 4.01 -10.13
C GLU A 195 -25.83 3.68 -10.84
N GLN A 196 -25.86 3.62 -12.19
CA GLN A 196 -27.02 3.22 -12.95
C GLN A 196 -27.43 1.76 -12.71
N TYR A 197 -26.44 0.88 -12.55
CA TYR A 197 -26.69 -0.52 -12.17
C TYR A 197 -27.30 -0.63 -10.77
N ALA A 198 -26.75 0.10 -9.79
CA ALA A 198 -27.31 0.15 -8.43
C ALA A 198 -28.75 0.68 -8.40
N LEU A 199 -29.14 1.53 -9.36
CA LEU A 199 -30.50 2.04 -9.54
C LEU A 199 -31.40 1.12 -10.38
N GLY A 200 -30.89 -0.04 -10.84
CA GLY A 200 -31.64 -0.94 -11.73
C GLY A 200 -31.93 -0.38 -13.13
N LYS A 201 -31.24 0.70 -13.54
CA LYS A 201 -31.41 1.36 -14.85
C LYS A 201 -30.66 0.69 -15.99
N VAL A 202 -29.62 -0.07 -15.67
CA VAL A 202 -28.84 -0.90 -16.59
C VAL A 202 -28.72 -2.31 -16.04
N GLY A 203 -28.57 -3.31 -16.93
CA GLY A 203 -28.45 -4.70 -16.55
C GLY A 203 -27.00 -5.14 -16.34
N ARG A 204 -26.83 -6.42 -15.94
CA ARG A 204 -25.51 -7.03 -15.74
C ARG A 204 -24.62 -7.00 -16.98
N LYS A 205 -25.22 -7.10 -18.19
CA LYS A 205 -24.49 -7.11 -19.46
C LYS A 205 -23.81 -5.78 -19.69
N GLU A 206 -24.52 -4.67 -19.52
CA GLU A 206 -24.00 -3.30 -19.71
C GLU A 206 -22.92 -2.99 -18.65
N LEU A 207 -23.12 -3.43 -17.40
CA LEU A 207 -22.10 -3.28 -16.36
C LEU A 207 -20.84 -4.07 -16.73
N LEU A 208 -20.96 -5.35 -17.11
CA LEU A 208 -19.82 -6.19 -17.49
C LEU A 208 -19.08 -5.62 -18.70
N ASP A 209 -19.77 -5.10 -19.72
CA ASP A 209 -19.16 -4.45 -20.88
C ASP A 209 -18.33 -3.21 -20.47
N SER A 210 -18.87 -2.40 -19.56
CA SER A 210 -18.15 -1.25 -19.01
C SER A 210 -16.90 -1.66 -18.20
N GLU A 211 -17.03 -2.67 -17.34
CA GLU A 211 -15.90 -3.17 -16.53
C GLU A 211 -14.82 -3.79 -17.44
N THR A 212 -15.20 -4.56 -18.46
CA THR A 212 -14.23 -5.15 -19.40
C THR A 212 -13.46 -4.09 -20.19
N LYS A 213 -14.08 -2.95 -20.52
CA LYS A 213 -13.39 -1.82 -21.15
C LYS A 213 -12.45 -1.07 -20.21
N ALA A 214 -12.67 -1.19 -18.90
CA ALA A 214 -11.80 -0.58 -17.90
C ALA A 214 -10.63 -1.50 -17.48
N TYR A 215 -10.81 -2.83 -17.57
CA TYR A 215 -9.82 -3.86 -17.19
C TYR A 215 -9.59 -4.78 -18.39
N HIS A 216 -8.72 -4.36 -19.32
CA HIS A 216 -8.64 -4.95 -20.65
C HIS A 216 -7.24 -5.45 -21.03
N GLY A 217 -6.26 -5.37 -20.14
CA GLY A 217 -4.88 -5.73 -20.44
C GLY A 217 -4.05 -6.13 -19.24
N GLU A 218 -2.78 -6.40 -19.49
CA GLU A 218 -1.78 -6.70 -18.46
C GLU A 218 -1.36 -5.40 -17.74
N GLY A 219 -1.10 -5.52 -16.45
CA GLY A 219 -0.71 -4.42 -15.58
C GLY A 219 -1.73 -4.16 -14.47
N THR A 220 -1.42 -3.20 -13.58
CA THR A 220 -2.36 -2.78 -12.53
C THR A 220 -3.54 -1.99 -13.09
N CYS A 221 -4.62 -1.95 -12.32
CA CYS A 221 -5.71 -0.99 -12.58
C CYS A 221 -5.16 0.44 -12.70
N THR A 222 -5.78 1.28 -13.52
CA THR A 222 -5.27 2.64 -13.81
C THR A 222 -5.69 3.71 -12.79
N PHE A 223 -6.62 3.41 -11.87
CA PHE A 223 -6.96 4.34 -10.79
C PHE A 223 -5.87 4.40 -9.71
N TYR A 224 -5.76 5.53 -9.01
CA TYR A 224 -4.75 5.73 -7.97
C TYR A 224 -5.21 5.16 -6.61
N GLY A 225 -5.40 3.83 -6.58
CA GLY A 225 -5.66 3.04 -5.38
C GLY A 225 -4.39 2.58 -4.69
N THR A 226 -4.52 1.58 -3.80
CA THR A 226 -3.40 1.06 -3.01
C THR A 226 -2.30 0.46 -3.90
N ALA A 227 -2.67 -0.22 -4.99
CA ALA A 227 -1.72 -0.81 -5.94
C ALA A 227 -0.72 0.23 -6.49
N ASN A 228 -1.23 1.33 -7.01
CA ASN A 228 -0.41 2.36 -7.65
C ASN A 228 0.25 3.29 -6.62
N SER A 229 -0.43 3.63 -5.53
CA SER A 229 0.22 4.40 -4.48
C SER A 229 1.37 3.64 -3.81
N ASN A 230 1.34 2.29 -3.71
CA ASN A 230 2.50 1.49 -3.31
C ASN A 230 3.73 1.78 -4.19
N GLN A 231 3.56 1.86 -5.51
CA GLN A 231 4.66 2.11 -6.43
C GLN A 231 5.26 3.51 -6.23
N MET A 232 4.40 4.52 -6.06
CA MET A 232 4.83 5.88 -5.71
C MET A 232 5.65 5.89 -4.41
N LEU A 233 5.20 5.17 -3.38
CA LEU A 233 5.87 5.14 -2.09
C LEU A 233 7.21 4.40 -2.15
N LEU A 234 7.30 3.28 -2.88
CA LEU A 234 8.58 2.58 -3.09
C LEU A 234 9.60 3.44 -3.85
N GLU A 235 9.14 4.25 -4.81
CA GLU A 235 9.99 5.18 -5.51
C GLU A 235 10.47 6.31 -4.60
N ALA A 236 9.58 6.87 -3.77
CA ALA A 236 9.93 7.85 -2.75
C ALA A 236 10.84 7.29 -1.62
N MET A 237 10.87 5.97 -1.45
CA MET A 237 11.81 5.28 -0.55
C MET A 237 13.16 4.97 -1.21
N GLY A 238 13.31 5.20 -2.52
CA GLY A 238 14.51 4.83 -3.23
C GLY A 238 14.74 3.33 -3.41
N LEU A 239 13.66 2.52 -3.45
CA LEU A 239 13.71 1.05 -3.57
C LEU A 239 13.43 0.54 -4.99
N HIS A 240 13.14 1.44 -5.93
CA HIS A 240 13.00 1.20 -7.36
C HIS A 240 14.18 1.78 -8.15
N VAL A 241 14.35 1.38 -9.41
CA VAL A 241 15.10 2.18 -10.38
C VAL A 241 14.34 3.50 -10.59
N PRO A 242 14.99 4.68 -10.52
CA PRO A 242 14.29 5.96 -10.61
C PRO A 242 13.43 6.11 -11.88
N GLY A 243 12.16 6.51 -11.71
CA GLY A 243 11.23 6.75 -12.82
C GLY A 243 10.49 5.51 -13.32
N THR A 244 10.63 4.36 -12.68
CA THR A 244 10.09 3.08 -13.17
C THR A 244 8.62 2.82 -12.79
N ALA A 245 8.06 3.52 -11.79
CA ALA A 245 6.80 3.17 -11.13
C ALA A 245 5.62 2.94 -12.11
N PHE A 246 5.42 3.84 -13.07
CA PHE A 246 4.26 3.84 -13.96
C PHE A 246 4.61 3.65 -15.45
N ILE A 247 5.70 2.96 -15.72
CA ILE A 247 6.02 2.53 -17.10
C ILE A 247 5.19 1.27 -17.41
N HIS A 248 4.51 1.26 -18.55
CA HIS A 248 3.65 0.16 -18.99
C HIS A 248 4.43 -1.17 -19.12
N PRO A 249 3.82 -2.34 -18.84
CA PRO A 249 4.50 -3.65 -18.94
C PRO A 249 5.09 -3.97 -20.33
N ARG A 250 4.50 -3.46 -21.39
CA ARG A 250 4.94 -3.67 -22.79
C ARG A 250 5.65 -2.47 -23.39
N ASP A 251 6.07 -1.50 -22.55
CA ASP A 251 6.92 -0.40 -23.01
C ASP A 251 8.35 -0.89 -23.24
N ASP A 252 9.02 -0.40 -24.30
CA ASP A 252 10.40 -0.77 -24.63
C ASP A 252 11.38 -0.48 -23.47
N ALA A 253 11.09 0.55 -22.67
CA ALA A 253 11.86 0.89 -21.47
C ALA A 253 11.77 -0.16 -20.38
N ARG A 254 10.72 -0.98 -20.32
CA ARG A 254 10.47 -1.90 -19.20
C ARG A 254 11.57 -2.94 -19.05
N ASN A 255 12.00 -3.55 -20.16
CA ASN A 255 13.08 -4.55 -20.15
C ASN A 255 14.40 -3.93 -19.72
N GLU A 256 14.72 -2.72 -20.19
CA GLU A 256 15.95 -2.04 -19.82
C GLU A 256 15.96 -1.62 -18.33
N LEU A 257 14.83 -1.14 -17.81
CA LEU A 257 14.66 -0.84 -16.39
C LEU A 257 14.79 -2.08 -15.50
N THR A 258 14.26 -3.21 -15.94
CA THR A 258 14.42 -4.51 -15.27
C THR A 258 15.89 -4.94 -15.28
N SER A 259 16.56 -4.80 -16.43
CA SER A 259 17.99 -5.08 -16.59
C SER A 259 18.86 -4.19 -15.71
N GLU A 260 18.54 -2.91 -15.64
CA GLU A 260 19.27 -1.96 -14.77
C GLU A 260 19.08 -2.27 -13.28
N ALA A 261 17.91 -2.70 -12.86
CA ALA A 261 17.69 -3.16 -11.48
C ALA A 261 18.62 -4.33 -11.11
N VAL A 262 18.80 -5.28 -12.02
CA VAL A 262 19.75 -6.40 -11.84
C VAL A 262 21.18 -5.89 -11.73
N ARG A 263 21.61 -5.02 -12.67
CA ARG A 263 22.94 -4.43 -12.66
C ARG A 263 23.20 -3.61 -11.37
N MET A 264 22.23 -2.83 -10.92
CA MET A 264 22.33 -2.06 -9.66
C MET A 264 22.51 -3.00 -8.46
N LEU A 265 21.74 -4.08 -8.37
CA LEU A 265 21.87 -5.03 -7.27
C LEU A 265 23.25 -5.71 -7.28
N ILE A 266 23.74 -6.14 -8.46
CA ILE A 266 25.05 -6.77 -8.59
C ILE A 266 26.16 -5.80 -8.17
N ARG A 267 26.09 -4.53 -8.60
CA ARG A 267 27.06 -3.51 -8.16
C ARG A 267 27.03 -3.35 -6.64
N ASN A 268 25.85 -3.24 -6.05
CA ASN A 268 25.70 -3.10 -4.61
C ASN A 268 26.27 -4.32 -3.84
N VAL A 269 25.98 -5.54 -4.28
CA VAL A 269 26.47 -6.78 -3.64
C VAL A 269 28.00 -6.92 -3.76
N ASN A 270 28.62 -6.44 -4.85
CA ASN A 270 30.07 -6.54 -5.09
C ASN A 270 30.88 -5.41 -4.45
N ASP A 271 30.24 -4.30 -4.10
CA ASP A 271 30.94 -3.16 -3.48
C ASP A 271 31.00 -3.31 -1.95
N ASN A 272 32.09 -3.89 -1.47
CA ASN A 272 32.31 -4.06 -0.03
C ASN A 272 32.38 -2.75 0.78
N LYS A 273 32.57 -1.59 0.12
CA LYS A 273 32.72 -0.29 0.80
C LYS A 273 31.42 0.49 0.89
N THR A 274 30.57 0.38 -0.14
CA THR A 274 29.32 1.12 -0.26
C THR A 274 28.10 0.22 -0.34
N SER A 275 28.24 -1.07 -0.02
CA SER A 275 27.13 -2.02 0.00
C SER A 275 26.09 -1.61 1.03
N PHE A 276 24.85 -1.42 0.56
CA PHE A 276 23.71 -1.06 1.40
C PHE A 276 22.83 -2.28 1.67
N ALA A 277 22.70 -2.64 2.93
CA ALA A 277 21.70 -3.61 3.36
C ALA A 277 20.32 -2.94 3.39
N LEU A 278 19.27 -3.66 3.01
CA LEU A 278 17.90 -3.13 2.97
C LEU A 278 17.50 -2.51 4.33
N GLY A 279 17.87 -3.17 5.44
CA GLY A 279 17.56 -2.68 6.78
C GLY A 279 18.33 -1.41 7.18
N GLU A 280 19.45 -1.10 6.52
CA GLU A 280 20.16 0.17 6.70
C GLU A 280 19.53 1.27 5.83
N MET A 281 19.06 0.92 4.63
CA MET A 281 18.38 1.86 3.71
C MET A 281 17.04 2.33 4.26
N VAL A 282 16.22 1.42 4.80
CA VAL A 282 14.91 1.75 5.34
C VAL A 282 15.07 2.28 6.76
N ASP A 283 15.35 3.56 6.87
CA ASP A 283 15.45 4.32 8.12
C ASP A 283 14.22 5.21 8.35
N GLU A 284 14.22 6.00 9.42
CA GLU A 284 13.13 6.89 9.79
C GLU A 284 12.89 7.97 8.72
N LYS A 285 13.94 8.47 8.06
CA LYS A 285 13.83 9.46 6.99
C LYS A 285 13.17 8.88 5.75
N VAL A 286 13.55 7.66 5.36
CA VAL A 286 12.94 6.92 4.23
C VAL A 286 11.46 6.63 4.50
N ILE A 287 11.09 6.26 5.73
CA ILE A 287 9.68 6.09 6.10
C ILE A 287 8.92 7.41 5.98
N ILE A 288 9.48 8.54 6.43
CA ILE A 288 8.87 9.87 6.30
C ILE A 288 8.78 10.28 4.83
N ASN A 289 9.76 9.96 3.99
CA ASN A 289 9.70 10.22 2.55
C ASN A 289 8.48 9.54 1.90
N ALA A 290 8.23 8.28 2.24
CA ALA A 290 7.03 7.57 1.79
C ALA A 290 5.73 8.22 2.32
N MET A 291 5.70 8.59 3.61
CA MET A 291 4.54 9.29 4.20
C MET A 291 4.28 10.63 3.51
N SER A 292 5.33 11.41 3.20
CA SER A 292 5.23 12.67 2.46
C SER A 292 4.68 12.46 1.05
N ALA A 293 5.17 11.45 0.33
CA ALA A 293 4.67 11.10 -1.00
C ALA A 293 3.19 10.67 -0.96
N LEU A 294 2.79 9.89 0.05
CA LEU A 294 1.40 9.48 0.27
C LEU A 294 0.49 10.71 0.42
N LEU A 295 0.88 11.65 1.26
CA LEU A 295 0.11 12.86 1.57
C LEU A 295 0.06 13.81 0.37
N ALA A 296 1.17 14.03 -0.31
CA ALA A 296 1.25 14.91 -1.47
C ALA A 296 0.46 14.40 -2.68
N THR A 297 0.23 13.10 -2.78
CA THR A 297 -0.51 12.50 -3.88
C THR A 297 -1.93 12.06 -3.52
N GLY A 298 -2.34 12.24 -2.25
CA GLY A 298 -3.65 11.80 -1.78
C GLY A 298 -3.88 10.30 -2.02
N GLY A 299 -2.88 9.47 -1.73
CA GLY A 299 -2.92 8.04 -1.95
C GLY A 299 -3.90 7.30 -1.04
N SER A 300 -3.84 5.98 -1.06
CA SER A 300 -4.77 5.11 -0.33
C SER A 300 -4.60 5.20 1.19
N THR A 301 -5.72 5.26 1.91
CA THR A 301 -5.76 5.16 3.39
C THR A 301 -5.26 3.82 3.91
N ASN A 302 -5.26 2.76 3.10
CA ASN A 302 -4.74 1.45 3.49
C ASN A 302 -3.25 1.50 3.88
N HIS A 303 -2.51 2.50 3.41
CA HIS A 303 -1.11 2.71 3.82
C HIS A 303 -0.95 3.09 5.30
N LEU A 304 -2.00 3.63 5.96
CA LEU A 304 -1.97 3.86 7.41
C LEU A 304 -1.94 2.56 8.22
N ILE A 305 -2.26 1.43 7.57
CA ILE A 305 -2.08 0.09 8.12
C ILE A 305 -0.74 -0.50 7.64
N HIS A 306 -0.50 -0.46 6.33
CA HIS A 306 0.65 -1.15 5.73
C HIS A 306 1.98 -0.50 6.09
N TRP A 307 2.08 0.83 6.11
CA TRP A 307 3.33 1.54 6.46
C TRP A 307 3.66 1.42 7.94
N VAL A 308 2.65 1.36 8.82
CA VAL A 308 2.88 1.03 10.24
C VAL A 308 3.49 -0.38 10.38
N ALA A 309 2.97 -1.36 9.62
CA ALA A 309 3.52 -2.73 9.61
C ALA A 309 4.95 -2.79 9.04
N ILE A 310 5.23 -2.07 7.93
CA ILE A 310 6.56 -1.98 7.32
C ILE A 310 7.56 -1.33 8.28
N ALA A 311 7.20 -0.20 8.88
CA ALA A 311 8.05 0.48 9.86
C ALA A 311 8.38 -0.44 11.03
N ARG A 312 7.39 -1.15 11.57
CA ARG A 312 7.57 -2.15 12.62
C ARG A 312 8.55 -3.27 12.22
N ALA A 313 8.48 -3.77 10.98
CA ALA A 313 9.42 -4.77 10.46
C ALA A 313 10.87 -4.26 10.41
N ALA A 314 11.06 -2.95 10.21
CA ALA A 314 12.36 -2.27 10.28
C ALA A 314 12.76 -1.86 11.71
N GLY A 315 11.96 -2.19 12.73
CA GLY A 315 12.15 -1.77 14.11
C GLY A 315 11.83 -0.29 14.36
N ILE A 316 11.09 0.36 13.46
CA ILE A 316 10.69 1.78 13.52
C ILE A 316 9.25 1.85 14.04
N VAL A 317 8.95 2.81 14.91
CA VAL A 317 7.64 3.02 15.51
C VAL A 317 7.02 4.29 14.96
N ILE A 318 5.94 4.14 14.20
CA ILE A 318 5.07 5.22 13.74
C ILE A 318 3.61 4.92 14.10
N ASP A 319 2.79 5.97 14.16
CA ASP A 319 1.36 5.87 14.41
C ASP A 319 0.58 6.91 13.59
N TRP A 320 -0.75 6.88 13.65
CA TRP A 320 -1.59 7.80 12.88
C TRP A 320 -1.42 9.29 13.27
N THR A 321 -0.90 9.57 14.48
CA THR A 321 -0.58 10.94 14.88
C THR A 321 0.57 11.50 14.05
N ASP A 322 1.58 10.66 13.74
CA ASP A 322 2.70 11.07 12.90
C ASP A 322 2.26 11.43 11.48
N PHE A 323 1.34 10.65 10.88
CA PHE A 323 0.73 10.99 9.57
C PHE A 323 -0.08 12.29 9.65
N HIS A 324 -0.87 12.47 10.72
CA HIS A 324 -1.66 13.68 10.91
C HIS A 324 -0.79 14.93 11.08
N ASP A 325 0.31 14.82 11.83
CA ASP A 325 1.22 15.94 12.04
C ASP A 325 1.97 16.27 10.75
N LEU A 326 2.42 15.26 10.00
CA LEU A 326 3.08 15.44 8.70
C LEU A 326 2.14 16.07 7.67
N ALA A 327 0.84 15.71 7.68
CA ALA A 327 -0.16 16.26 6.77
C ALA A 327 -0.33 17.79 6.87
N LYS A 328 0.07 18.40 7.98
CA LYS A 328 0.07 19.86 8.17
C LYS A 328 1.22 20.57 7.42
N ALA A 329 2.28 19.81 7.09
CA ALA A 329 3.49 20.33 6.46
C ALA A 329 3.66 19.92 5.00
N VAL A 330 2.89 18.95 4.53
CA VAL A 330 2.97 18.42 3.16
C VAL A 330 1.70 18.78 2.41
N PRO A 331 1.78 19.61 1.35
CA PRO A 331 0.61 20.00 0.56
C PRO A 331 0.16 18.86 -0.38
N LEU A 332 -1.08 18.91 -0.85
CA LEU A 332 -1.60 18.02 -1.88
C LEU A 332 -1.20 18.53 -3.26
N LEU A 333 -0.34 17.79 -3.96
CA LEU A 333 0.24 18.18 -5.25
C LEU A 333 -0.38 17.45 -6.44
N ALA A 334 -1.07 16.32 -6.23
CA ALA A 334 -1.65 15.52 -7.32
C ALA A 334 -3.15 15.30 -7.15
N SER A 335 -3.86 15.31 -8.28
CA SER A 335 -5.31 15.13 -8.39
C SER A 335 -5.62 13.98 -9.37
N VAL A 336 -5.35 12.74 -8.90
CA VAL A 336 -5.54 11.50 -9.65
C VAL A 336 -6.75 10.76 -9.08
N TYR A 337 -7.53 10.06 -9.92
CA TYR A 337 -8.76 9.39 -9.45
C TYR A 337 -8.49 8.43 -8.27
N PRO A 338 -9.21 8.52 -7.15
CA PRO A 338 -10.52 9.17 -6.93
C PRO A 338 -10.48 10.65 -6.52
N ASN A 339 -9.31 11.27 -6.33
CA ASN A 339 -9.21 12.68 -5.93
C ASN A 339 -9.50 13.64 -7.10
N GLY A 340 -9.21 13.20 -8.33
CA GLY A 340 -9.49 13.89 -9.59
C GLY A 340 -10.13 12.96 -10.61
N VAL A 341 -10.03 13.29 -11.89
CA VAL A 341 -10.58 12.49 -13.00
C VAL A 341 -9.51 11.70 -13.75
N ALA A 342 -8.26 12.16 -13.74
CA ALA A 342 -7.13 11.56 -14.42
C ALA A 342 -6.79 10.17 -13.86
N ASP A 343 -6.25 9.30 -14.69
CA ASP A 343 -5.67 8.03 -14.27
C ASP A 343 -4.15 8.12 -14.08
N VAL A 344 -3.50 7.00 -13.72
CA VAL A 344 -2.06 6.98 -13.42
C VAL A 344 -1.18 7.16 -14.67
N ASN A 345 -1.67 6.80 -15.87
CA ASN A 345 -0.92 7.02 -17.10
C ASN A 345 -0.89 8.53 -17.43
N GLN A 346 -2.03 9.21 -17.32
CA GLN A 346 -2.12 10.66 -17.43
C GLN A 346 -1.29 11.38 -16.34
N PHE A 347 -1.28 10.84 -15.13
CA PHE A 347 -0.40 11.33 -14.07
C PHE A 347 1.08 11.20 -14.45
N GLN A 348 1.48 10.05 -15.00
CA GLN A 348 2.86 9.83 -15.48
C GLN A 348 3.23 10.84 -16.59
N GLU A 349 2.34 11.08 -17.56
CA GLU A 349 2.53 12.06 -18.63
C GLU A 349 2.66 13.50 -18.11
N ALA A 350 1.89 13.84 -17.07
CA ALA A 350 1.95 15.17 -16.42
C ALA A 350 3.24 15.42 -15.61
N GLY A 351 4.07 14.38 -15.40
CA GLY A 351 5.34 14.45 -14.67
C GLY A 351 5.51 13.32 -13.64
N GLY A 352 4.43 12.69 -13.22
CA GLY A 352 4.41 11.48 -12.41
C GLY A 352 5.12 11.59 -11.06
N PRO A 353 5.58 10.44 -10.52
CA PRO A 353 6.28 10.37 -9.24
C PRO A 353 7.49 11.29 -9.17
N SER A 354 8.30 11.32 -10.22
CA SER A 354 9.56 12.07 -10.20
C SER A 354 9.35 13.58 -10.10
N PHE A 355 8.30 14.13 -10.74
CA PHE A 355 7.96 15.54 -10.58
C PHE A 355 7.53 15.86 -9.14
N VAL A 356 6.68 15.02 -8.54
CA VAL A 356 6.23 15.18 -7.15
C VAL A 356 7.42 15.06 -6.18
N ILE A 357 8.30 14.08 -6.36
CA ILE A 357 9.49 13.89 -5.52
C ILE A 357 10.40 15.13 -5.60
N ARG A 358 10.64 15.68 -6.81
CA ARG A 358 11.40 16.92 -6.96
C ARG A 358 10.77 18.07 -6.16
N GLU A 359 9.48 18.30 -6.33
CA GLU A 359 8.77 19.38 -5.61
C GLU A 359 8.88 19.21 -4.09
N LEU A 360 8.79 17.98 -3.59
CA LEU A 360 8.94 17.70 -2.16
C LEU A 360 10.38 17.90 -1.66
N LEU A 361 11.38 17.53 -2.45
CA LEU A 361 12.81 17.71 -2.11
C LEU A 361 13.18 19.19 -2.08
N GLU A 362 12.86 19.94 -3.14
CA GLU A 362 13.21 21.35 -3.28
C GLU A 362 12.56 22.22 -2.19
N ASN A 363 11.39 21.83 -1.71
CA ASN A 363 10.66 22.56 -0.68
C ASN A 363 10.84 22.01 0.74
N GLY A 364 11.76 21.04 0.93
CA GLY A 364 12.12 20.48 2.23
C GLY A 364 10.99 19.67 2.88
N CYS A 365 10.10 19.09 2.07
CA CYS A 365 9.04 18.16 2.49
C CYS A 365 9.48 16.70 2.40
N MET A 366 10.70 16.43 1.94
CA MET A 366 11.31 15.11 1.81
C MET A 366 12.80 15.19 2.12
N PHE A 367 13.36 14.13 2.69
CA PHE A 367 14.78 14.02 2.98
C PHE A 367 15.55 13.56 1.74
N ASN A 368 16.60 14.32 1.39
CA ASN A 368 17.55 13.93 0.34
C ASN A 368 18.67 13.03 0.85
N ASP A 369 19.11 13.22 2.08
CA ASP A 369 20.24 12.53 2.71
C ASP A 369 19.88 11.12 3.18
N VAL A 370 19.44 10.27 2.25
CA VAL A 370 19.08 8.86 2.46
C VAL A 370 19.84 7.95 1.51
N LEU A 371 19.87 6.65 1.82
CA LEU A 371 20.43 5.62 0.96
C LEU A 371 19.35 5.09 0.01
N THR A 372 19.70 4.92 -1.26
CA THR A 372 18.79 4.37 -2.29
C THR A 372 19.48 3.26 -3.09
N VAL A 373 18.70 2.50 -3.85
CA VAL A 373 19.26 1.49 -4.77
C VAL A 373 20.12 2.11 -5.88
N ALA A 374 19.91 3.40 -6.18
CA ALA A 374 20.70 4.16 -7.15
C ALA A 374 21.96 4.81 -6.53
N GLY A 375 22.20 4.60 -5.22
CA GLY A 375 23.27 5.21 -4.45
C GLY A 375 22.77 6.20 -3.40
N PRO A 376 23.64 6.96 -2.73
CA PRO A 376 23.24 7.99 -1.79
C PRO A 376 22.50 9.15 -2.47
N GLY A 377 21.44 9.65 -1.83
CA GLY A 377 20.66 10.79 -2.29
C GLY A 377 19.44 10.43 -3.11
N MET A 378 18.46 11.33 -3.11
CA MET A 378 17.18 11.19 -3.84
C MET A 378 17.14 12.02 -5.15
N GLU A 379 18.21 12.70 -5.52
CA GLU A 379 18.23 13.64 -6.66
C GLU A 379 17.76 12.97 -7.96
N LYS A 380 18.21 11.76 -8.26
CA LYS A 380 17.81 11.03 -9.46
C LYS A 380 16.31 10.70 -9.51
N TYR A 381 15.68 10.55 -8.34
CA TYR A 381 14.25 10.28 -8.26
C TYR A 381 13.40 11.52 -8.58
N GLY A 382 13.97 12.70 -8.48
CA GLY A 382 13.40 13.97 -8.93
C GLY A 382 13.66 14.31 -10.39
N GLN A 383 14.32 13.44 -11.17
CA GLN A 383 14.67 13.66 -12.57
C GLN A 383 13.77 12.87 -13.52
N LYS A 384 13.60 13.39 -14.73
CA LYS A 384 12.84 12.75 -15.81
C LYS A 384 13.67 11.61 -16.41
N LEU A 385 13.12 10.40 -16.36
CA LEU A 385 13.65 9.26 -17.10
C LEU A 385 13.45 9.42 -18.60
N SER A 386 14.47 9.09 -19.37
CA SER A 386 14.42 9.00 -20.82
C SER A 386 15.16 7.76 -21.30
N VAL A 387 14.64 7.10 -22.33
CA VAL A 387 15.26 5.93 -22.96
C VAL A 387 15.58 6.27 -24.41
N THR A 388 16.85 6.12 -24.79
CA THR A 388 17.30 6.40 -26.15
C THR A 388 18.26 5.30 -26.58
N GLY A 389 17.88 4.55 -27.63
CA GLY A 389 18.71 3.47 -28.17
C GLY A 389 19.06 2.38 -27.12
N GLY A 390 18.12 2.06 -26.22
CA GLY A 390 18.30 1.07 -25.16
C GLY A 390 19.14 1.58 -23.96
N SER A 391 19.47 2.86 -23.90
CA SER A 391 20.22 3.47 -22.79
C SER A 391 19.30 4.34 -21.94
N LEU A 392 19.37 4.15 -20.62
CA LEU A 392 18.66 4.97 -19.64
C LEU A 392 19.43 6.26 -19.35
N SER A 393 18.72 7.37 -19.31
CA SER A 393 19.27 8.66 -18.88
C SER A 393 18.27 9.43 -18.02
N TRP A 394 18.78 10.26 -17.12
CA TRP A 394 17.99 11.10 -16.22
C TRP A 394 18.34 12.55 -16.45
N THR A 395 17.35 13.38 -16.66
CA THR A 395 17.50 14.81 -16.94
C THR A 395 16.57 15.62 -16.04
N ASP A 396 16.88 16.87 -15.82
CA ASP A 396 16.05 17.73 -14.99
C ASP A 396 14.69 17.97 -15.64
N PHE A 397 13.66 18.01 -14.82
CA PHE A 397 12.30 18.37 -15.26
C PHE A 397 12.21 19.85 -15.59
N PRO A 398 11.28 20.23 -16.52
CA PRO A 398 10.80 21.60 -16.62
C PRO A 398 10.28 22.10 -15.27
N LYS A 399 10.31 23.42 -15.04
CA LYS A 399 9.79 24.02 -13.79
C LYS A 399 8.30 23.81 -13.59
N THR A 400 7.54 23.64 -14.65
CA THR A 400 6.09 23.39 -14.65
C THR A 400 5.80 21.92 -14.95
N SER A 401 4.67 21.42 -14.45
CA SER A 401 4.16 20.10 -14.83
C SER A 401 3.66 20.09 -16.28
N GLY A 402 3.46 18.90 -16.83
CA GLY A 402 2.85 18.73 -18.16
C GLY A 402 1.35 19.10 -18.18
N ASP A 403 0.66 18.97 -17.03
CA ASP A 403 -0.75 19.32 -16.84
C ASP A 403 -1.00 19.71 -15.38
N ASP A 404 -1.29 21.00 -15.14
CA ASP A 404 -1.54 21.55 -13.80
C ASP A 404 -2.94 21.21 -13.24
N THR A 405 -3.80 20.60 -14.03
CA THR A 405 -5.05 20.01 -13.52
C THR A 405 -4.84 18.65 -12.87
N ILE A 406 -3.70 18.01 -13.12
CA ILE A 406 -3.34 16.68 -12.60
C ILE A 406 -2.23 16.78 -11.55
N VAL A 407 -1.17 17.55 -11.83
CA VAL A 407 -0.02 17.72 -10.92
C VAL A 407 0.35 19.20 -10.85
N ARG A 408 0.52 19.71 -9.65
CA ARG A 408 0.87 21.12 -9.39
C ARG A 408 2.21 21.24 -8.68
N THR A 409 2.80 22.42 -8.84
CA THR A 409 3.97 22.83 -8.08
C THR A 409 3.62 23.12 -6.62
N HIS A 410 4.61 23.07 -5.74
CA HIS A 410 4.44 23.30 -4.30
C HIS A 410 3.88 24.70 -3.97
N ASP A 411 4.16 25.71 -4.79
CA ASP A 411 3.67 27.08 -4.60
C ASP A 411 2.19 27.29 -4.99
N LYS A 412 1.60 26.31 -5.68
CA LYS A 412 0.20 26.32 -6.12
C LYS A 412 -0.49 24.97 -5.95
N PRO A 413 -0.50 24.39 -4.74
CA PRO A 413 -1.03 23.06 -4.52
C PRO A 413 -2.55 22.99 -4.72
N PHE A 414 -3.11 21.78 -4.80
CA PHE A 414 -4.57 21.58 -4.74
C PHE A 414 -5.13 21.86 -3.34
N SER A 415 -4.32 21.61 -2.30
CA SER A 415 -4.61 21.92 -0.90
C SER A 415 -3.29 22.16 -0.17
N GLU A 416 -3.29 23.11 0.76
CA GLU A 416 -2.14 23.44 1.62
C GLU A 416 -1.78 22.31 2.60
N SER A 417 -2.65 21.33 2.78
CA SER A 417 -2.43 20.18 3.65
C SER A 417 -2.69 18.87 2.91
N GLY A 418 -1.96 17.82 3.29
CA GLY A 418 -2.14 16.47 2.78
C GLY A 418 -3.54 15.93 3.04
N GLY A 419 -4.00 15.05 2.15
CA GLY A 419 -5.38 14.61 2.05
C GLY A 419 -5.86 13.58 3.09
N LEU A 420 -5.27 13.56 4.29
CA LEU A 420 -5.63 12.63 5.37
C LEU A 420 -5.86 13.36 6.69
N LYS A 421 -6.88 12.93 7.43
CA LYS A 421 -7.23 13.50 8.74
C LYS A 421 -7.39 12.39 9.77
N LEU A 422 -6.75 12.55 10.93
CA LEU A 422 -7.01 11.75 12.11
C LEU A 422 -8.23 12.32 12.83
N LEU A 423 -9.20 11.48 13.12
CA LEU A 423 -10.38 11.80 13.90
C LEU A 423 -10.25 11.16 15.28
N LYS A 424 -10.58 11.93 16.34
CA LYS A 424 -10.56 11.48 17.73
C LYS A 424 -11.86 11.89 18.42
N GLY A 425 -12.33 11.09 19.35
CA GLY A 425 -13.52 11.41 20.13
C GLY A 425 -13.94 10.30 21.05
N ASN A 426 -15.18 10.37 21.55
CA ASN A 426 -15.70 9.35 22.48
C ASN A 426 -15.92 7.97 21.85
N VAL A 427 -15.87 7.87 20.51
CA VAL A 427 -15.93 6.57 19.79
C VAL A 427 -14.55 5.91 19.66
N GLY A 428 -13.47 6.68 19.78
CA GLY A 428 -12.10 6.19 19.62
C GLY A 428 -11.29 7.02 18.63
N ARG A 429 -10.41 6.34 17.88
CA ARG A 429 -9.55 6.95 16.85
C ARG A 429 -9.87 6.34 15.49
N SER A 430 -9.95 7.17 14.47
CA SER A 430 -10.19 6.76 13.09
C SER A 430 -9.51 7.69 12.11
N VAL A 431 -9.49 7.34 10.84
CA VAL A 431 -8.91 8.16 9.79
C VAL A 431 -9.94 8.49 8.73
N MET A 432 -9.79 9.66 8.11
CA MET A 432 -10.66 10.11 7.03
C MET A 432 -9.82 10.67 5.89
N LYS A 433 -10.12 10.24 4.66
CA LYS A 433 -9.54 10.81 3.45
C LYS A 433 -10.29 12.09 3.09
N THR A 434 -9.61 13.22 3.16
CA THR A 434 -10.18 14.54 2.85
C THR A 434 -9.89 15.00 1.42
N SER A 435 -8.86 14.46 0.76
CA SER A 435 -8.44 14.85 -0.60
C SER A 435 -9.48 14.63 -1.70
N ALA A 436 -10.46 13.75 -1.48
CA ALA A 436 -11.51 13.43 -2.45
C ALA A 436 -12.90 13.95 -2.07
N ILE A 437 -13.00 14.74 -0.99
CA ILE A 437 -14.25 15.22 -0.42
C ILE A 437 -14.26 16.75 -0.48
N PRO A 438 -15.33 17.39 -0.98
CA PRO A 438 -15.51 18.83 -0.92
C PRO A 438 -15.55 19.33 0.54
N GLU A 439 -15.03 20.54 0.78
CA GLU A 439 -14.94 21.11 2.15
C GLU A 439 -16.29 21.31 2.84
N ASP A 440 -17.35 21.54 2.08
CA ASP A 440 -18.73 21.65 2.60
C ASP A 440 -19.23 20.33 3.21
N LYS A 441 -18.56 19.21 2.93
CA LYS A 441 -18.82 17.88 3.50
C LYS A 441 -17.86 17.48 4.62
N TYR A 442 -17.00 18.38 5.09
CA TYR A 442 -16.07 18.08 6.19
C TYR A 442 -16.77 17.98 7.55
N ILE A 443 -17.96 18.57 7.67
CA ILE A 443 -18.78 18.50 8.89
C ILE A 443 -20.11 17.83 8.52
N ILE A 444 -20.34 16.64 9.07
CA ILE A 444 -21.59 15.89 8.90
C ILE A 444 -22.13 15.51 10.27
N GLU A 445 -23.40 15.80 10.47
CA GLU A 445 -24.14 15.40 11.65
C GLU A 445 -25.44 14.72 11.21
N GLY A 446 -25.75 13.59 11.83
CA GLY A 446 -26.93 12.82 11.49
C GLY A 446 -27.15 11.61 12.41
N PRO A 447 -28.35 11.02 12.35
CA PRO A 447 -28.66 9.83 13.14
C PRO A 447 -27.90 8.62 12.63
N ALA A 448 -27.46 7.76 13.55
CA ALA A 448 -26.86 6.47 13.25
C ALA A 448 -27.88 5.50 12.66
N MET A 449 -27.49 4.78 11.63
CA MET A 449 -28.09 3.53 11.21
C MET A 449 -27.06 2.42 11.36
N ILE A 450 -27.42 1.36 12.06
CA ILE A 450 -26.46 0.32 12.48
C ILE A 450 -26.52 -0.88 11.54
N PHE A 451 -25.35 -1.31 11.10
CA PHE A 451 -25.14 -2.49 10.26
C PHE A 451 -23.97 -3.31 10.79
N ASP A 452 -24.10 -4.61 10.89
CA ASP A 452 -23.02 -5.51 11.31
C ASP A 452 -22.32 -6.17 10.10
N SER A 453 -22.75 -5.84 8.88
CA SER A 453 -22.10 -6.26 7.64
C SER A 453 -22.41 -5.29 6.50
N GLN A 454 -21.65 -5.42 5.41
CA GLN A 454 -21.87 -4.68 4.17
C GLN A 454 -23.21 -5.08 3.52
N GLU A 455 -23.53 -6.35 3.59
CA GLU A 455 -24.74 -6.96 2.98
C GLU A 455 -26.01 -6.36 3.60
N GLU A 456 -26.06 -6.19 4.93
CA GLU A 456 -27.21 -5.59 5.62
C GLU A 456 -27.51 -4.16 5.12
N LEU A 457 -26.47 -3.37 4.83
CA LEU A 457 -26.68 -2.03 4.26
C LEU A 457 -27.20 -2.10 2.82
N LEU A 458 -26.66 -3.02 2.01
CA LEU A 458 -27.11 -3.22 0.63
C LEU A 458 -28.57 -3.66 0.58
N GLU A 459 -28.98 -4.61 1.43
CA GLU A 459 -30.38 -5.05 1.58
C GLU A 459 -31.29 -3.87 1.96
N ALA A 460 -30.88 -3.06 2.95
CA ALA A 460 -31.64 -1.88 3.36
C ALA A 460 -31.75 -0.82 2.24
N PHE A 461 -30.74 -0.70 1.38
CA PHE A 461 -30.80 0.17 0.20
C PHE A 461 -31.79 -0.36 -0.84
N ASP A 462 -31.73 -1.65 -1.16
CA ASP A 462 -32.62 -2.30 -2.14
C ASP A 462 -34.08 -2.25 -1.69
N GLU A 463 -34.32 -2.32 -0.36
CA GLU A 463 -35.67 -2.16 0.23
C GLU A 463 -36.14 -0.69 0.32
N GLY A 464 -35.32 0.29 -0.12
CA GLY A 464 -35.67 1.71 -0.09
C GLY A 464 -35.68 2.36 1.30
N LYS A 465 -35.11 1.71 2.32
CA LYS A 465 -35.11 2.19 3.72
C LYS A 465 -34.14 3.34 3.99
N LEU A 466 -33.23 3.65 3.05
CA LEU A 466 -32.13 4.59 3.23
C LEU A 466 -32.37 5.97 2.63
N GLU A 467 -33.57 6.30 2.13
CA GLU A 467 -33.89 7.61 1.55
C GLU A 467 -34.11 8.68 2.62
N LYS A 468 -33.05 9.01 3.36
CA LYS A 468 -33.02 10.03 4.43
C LYS A 468 -31.59 10.42 4.75
N ASP A 469 -31.41 11.47 5.57
CA ASP A 469 -30.11 11.82 6.14
C ASP A 469 -29.73 10.80 7.22
N PHE A 470 -28.51 10.23 7.18
CA PHE A 470 -28.01 9.30 8.19
C PHE A 470 -26.48 9.12 8.13
N ILE A 471 -25.91 8.58 9.21
CA ILE A 471 -24.54 8.08 9.24
C ILE A 471 -24.59 6.56 9.39
N ALA A 472 -24.12 5.84 8.36
CA ALA A 472 -24.01 4.38 8.38
C ALA A 472 -22.89 3.95 9.34
N VAL A 473 -23.25 3.26 10.42
CA VAL A 473 -22.29 2.67 11.36
C VAL A 473 -22.16 1.19 11.01
N VAL A 474 -21.08 0.85 10.28
CA VAL A 474 -20.82 -0.53 9.83
C VAL A 474 -19.72 -1.10 10.73
N ARG A 475 -20.11 -1.98 11.66
CA ARG A 475 -19.23 -2.52 12.71
C ARG A 475 -18.90 -3.98 12.50
N PHE A 476 -17.93 -4.49 13.28
CA PHE A 476 -17.38 -5.85 13.18
C PHE A 476 -16.76 -6.15 11.82
N GLN A 477 -16.14 -5.13 11.23
CA GLN A 477 -15.41 -5.23 9.97
C GLN A 477 -13.90 -5.03 10.16
N GLY A 478 -13.44 -5.08 11.41
CA GLY A 478 -12.02 -4.92 11.76
C GLY A 478 -11.16 -6.17 11.54
N PRO A 479 -9.85 -6.07 11.73
CA PRO A 479 -8.91 -7.17 11.51
C PRO A 479 -9.26 -8.44 12.27
N LYS A 480 -9.68 -8.31 13.53
CA LYS A 480 -9.99 -9.45 14.41
C LYS A 480 -11.39 -10.02 14.17
N ALA A 481 -12.33 -9.17 13.77
CA ALA A 481 -13.71 -9.57 13.53
C ALA A 481 -13.82 -10.52 12.32
N ASN A 482 -13.34 -10.07 11.15
CA ASN A 482 -13.48 -10.81 9.89
C ASN A 482 -12.31 -10.59 8.90
N GLY A 483 -11.14 -10.14 9.37
CA GLY A 483 -9.99 -9.91 8.49
C GLY A 483 -10.01 -8.58 7.75
N MET A 484 -10.88 -7.65 8.14
CA MET A 484 -10.96 -6.28 7.62
C MET A 484 -11.11 -6.21 6.08
N PRO A 485 -12.18 -6.82 5.51
CA PRO A 485 -12.44 -6.75 4.07
C PRO A 485 -12.67 -5.32 3.59
N GLU A 486 -12.41 -5.05 2.31
CA GLU A 486 -12.78 -3.75 1.72
C GLU A 486 -14.29 -3.62 1.54
N LEU A 487 -14.85 -2.53 2.04
CA LEU A 487 -16.28 -2.24 2.00
C LEU A 487 -16.67 -1.41 0.75
N HIS A 488 -16.07 -1.69 -0.39
CA HIS A 488 -16.23 -0.86 -1.59
C HIS A 488 -17.63 -0.93 -2.19
N LYS A 489 -18.36 -2.03 -2.03
CA LYS A 489 -19.76 -2.16 -2.49
C LYS A 489 -20.72 -1.14 -1.84
N LEU A 490 -20.32 -0.53 -0.71
CA LEU A 490 -21.09 0.54 -0.07
C LEU A 490 -21.04 1.87 -0.84
N THR A 491 -20.03 2.08 -1.67
CA THR A 491 -19.81 3.38 -2.33
C THR A 491 -20.89 3.73 -3.36
N PRO A 492 -21.29 2.85 -4.31
CA PRO A 492 -22.31 3.19 -5.31
C PRO A 492 -23.67 3.56 -4.72
N PRO A 493 -24.29 2.77 -3.81
CA PRO A 493 -25.59 3.12 -3.23
C PRO A 493 -25.55 4.40 -2.40
N LEU A 494 -24.49 4.63 -1.62
CA LEU A 494 -24.36 5.86 -0.84
C LEU A 494 -24.11 7.09 -1.74
N SER A 495 -23.38 6.93 -2.85
CA SER A 495 -23.25 7.99 -3.85
C SER A 495 -24.58 8.33 -4.51
N VAL A 496 -25.41 7.33 -4.80
CA VAL A 496 -26.79 7.54 -5.31
C VAL A 496 -27.61 8.35 -4.33
N LEU A 497 -27.57 8.05 -3.03
CA LEU A 497 -28.27 8.81 -2.00
C LEU A 497 -27.78 10.26 -1.90
N GLN A 498 -26.44 10.49 -1.97
CA GLN A 498 -25.89 11.83 -2.02
C GLN A 498 -26.36 12.60 -3.26
N ASN A 499 -26.41 11.96 -4.42
CA ASN A 499 -26.89 12.57 -5.66
C ASN A 499 -28.40 12.91 -5.60
N LYS A 500 -29.18 12.21 -4.74
CA LYS A 500 -30.58 12.55 -4.41
C LYS A 500 -30.71 13.70 -3.40
N GLY A 501 -29.57 14.19 -2.85
CA GLY A 501 -29.54 15.31 -1.90
C GLY A 501 -29.48 14.92 -0.43
N PHE A 502 -29.42 13.62 -0.11
CA PHE A 502 -29.30 13.17 1.27
C PHE A 502 -27.87 13.34 1.81
N LYS A 503 -27.76 13.72 3.09
CA LYS A 503 -26.49 13.81 3.81
C LYS A 503 -26.17 12.44 4.40
N VAL A 504 -25.25 11.72 3.75
CA VAL A 504 -24.83 10.39 4.19
C VAL A 504 -23.32 10.32 4.40
N ALA A 505 -22.89 9.58 5.43
CA ALA A 505 -21.50 9.29 5.75
C ALA A 505 -21.35 7.87 6.29
N ILE A 506 -20.11 7.40 6.44
CA ILE A 506 -19.77 6.09 7.00
C ILE A 506 -18.92 6.26 8.24
N VAL A 507 -19.19 5.44 9.28
CA VAL A 507 -18.31 5.19 10.43
C VAL A 507 -18.10 3.69 10.51
N THR A 508 -16.86 3.21 10.46
CA THR A 508 -16.57 1.77 10.47
C THR A 508 -15.21 1.44 11.07
N ASP A 509 -15.13 0.28 11.71
CA ASP A 509 -13.85 -0.35 12.10
C ASP A 509 -13.20 -1.11 10.94
N GLY A 510 -13.89 -1.22 9.80
CA GLY A 510 -13.38 -1.76 8.54
C GLY A 510 -12.55 -0.76 7.72
N ARG A 511 -12.20 -1.17 6.49
CA ARG A 511 -11.45 -0.35 5.52
C ARG A 511 -12.24 -0.17 4.22
N MET A 512 -11.93 0.92 3.54
CA MET A 512 -12.47 1.18 2.19
C MET A 512 -11.40 0.90 1.13
N SER A 513 -11.83 0.67 -0.10
CA SER A 513 -10.91 0.64 -1.24
C SER A 513 -10.16 1.96 -1.39
N GLY A 514 -8.91 1.91 -1.85
CA GLY A 514 -8.16 3.11 -2.23
C GLY A 514 -8.84 3.94 -3.33
N ALA A 515 -9.75 3.35 -4.10
CA ALA A 515 -10.61 4.02 -5.08
C ALA A 515 -11.85 4.71 -4.47
N SER A 516 -12.14 4.51 -3.18
CA SER A 516 -13.24 5.17 -2.48
C SER A 516 -12.82 6.56 -2.01
N GLY A 517 -13.75 7.52 -1.97
CA GLY A 517 -13.44 8.87 -1.51
C GLY A 517 -14.57 9.88 -1.69
N LYS A 518 -15.60 9.58 -2.48
CA LYS A 518 -16.73 10.51 -2.72
C LYS A 518 -17.68 10.63 -1.54
N VAL A 519 -17.80 9.57 -0.73
CA VAL A 519 -18.63 9.54 0.47
C VAL A 519 -17.73 9.78 1.69
N PRO A 520 -18.04 10.75 2.56
CA PRO A 520 -17.30 10.96 3.79
C PRO A 520 -17.28 9.69 4.65
N ALA A 521 -16.09 9.24 5.05
CA ALA A 521 -15.95 7.98 5.77
C ALA A 521 -14.87 8.08 6.86
N ALA A 522 -15.29 7.89 8.12
CA ALA A 522 -14.40 7.66 9.26
C ALA A 522 -14.14 6.15 9.34
N ILE A 523 -12.95 5.72 8.97
CA ILE A 523 -12.60 4.30 8.79
C ILE A 523 -11.47 3.86 9.72
N HIS A 524 -11.21 2.56 9.77
CA HIS A 524 -10.19 1.94 10.62
C HIS A 524 -10.40 2.21 12.12
N MET A 525 -11.66 2.40 12.56
CA MET A 525 -11.96 2.74 13.95
C MET A 525 -11.22 1.81 14.92
N SER A 526 -10.43 2.41 15.80
CA SER A 526 -9.61 1.70 16.77
C SER A 526 -9.88 2.21 18.20
N PRO A 527 -10.09 1.29 19.17
CA PRO A 527 -10.24 -0.17 19.02
C PRO A 527 -11.47 -0.59 18.21
N GLU A 528 -11.35 -1.71 17.46
CA GLU A 528 -12.47 -2.27 16.69
C GLU A 528 -13.58 -2.84 17.59
N ALA A 529 -14.80 -3.01 17.05
CA ALA A 529 -15.95 -3.53 17.78
C ALA A 529 -15.69 -4.91 18.41
N ALA A 530 -15.00 -5.82 17.71
CA ALA A 530 -14.66 -7.15 18.21
C ALA A 530 -13.68 -7.16 19.41
N LEU A 531 -12.96 -6.06 19.62
CA LEU A 531 -12.11 -5.82 20.78
C LEU A 531 -12.81 -5.02 21.90
N GLY A 532 -14.13 -4.84 21.81
CA GLY A 532 -14.90 -4.02 22.75
C GLY A 532 -14.75 -2.52 22.52
N GLY A 533 -14.32 -2.10 21.33
CA GLY A 533 -14.24 -0.69 20.95
C GLY A 533 -15.57 0.04 21.08
N ALA A 534 -15.51 1.34 21.36
CA ALA A 534 -16.69 2.14 21.66
C ALA A 534 -17.66 2.28 20.46
N ILE A 535 -17.24 1.99 19.23
CA ILE A 535 -18.13 1.87 18.07
C ILE A 535 -19.25 0.83 18.31
N ALA A 536 -19.00 -0.22 19.12
CA ALA A 536 -20.00 -1.22 19.52
C ALA A 536 -21.01 -0.70 20.56
N LYS A 537 -20.82 0.49 21.12
CA LYS A 537 -21.77 1.16 22.02
C LYS A 537 -22.81 2.01 21.29
N ILE A 538 -22.58 2.33 20.01
CA ILE A 538 -23.49 3.14 19.21
C ILE A 538 -24.80 2.39 19.00
N ARG A 539 -25.93 3.09 19.13
CA ARG A 539 -27.29 2.55 18.98
C ARG A 539 -27.99 3.20 17.79
N GLU A 540 -29.00 2.50 17.27
CA GLU A 540 -29.87 3.04 16.22
C GLU A 540 -30.45 4.39 16.64
N GLY A 541 -30.35 5.40 15.78
CA GLY A 541 -30.85 6.75 16.00
C GLY A 541 -29.95 7.68 16.84
N ASP A 542 -28.82 7.23 17.39
CA ASP A 542 -27.87 8.11 18.06
C ASP A 542 -27.38 9.20 17.11
N MET A 543 -27.33 10.44 17.57
CA MET A 543 -26.76 11.51 16.77
C MET A 543 -25.23 11.44 16.78
N LEU A 544 -24.61 11.34 15.60
CA LEU A 544 -23.18 11.37 15.40
C LEU A 544 -22.76 12.66 14.72
N ARG A 545 -21.58 13.16 15.09
CA ARG A 545 -20.93 14.28 14.42
C ARG A 545 -19.51 13.91 14.01
N ILE A 546 -19.27 13.93 12.69
CA ILE A 546 -17.94 13.87 12.07
C ILE A 546 -17.53 15.31 11.76
N ASN A 547 -16.35 15.74 12.20
CA ASN A 547 -15.80 17.03 11.88
C ASN A 547 -14.34 16.91 11.47
N ALA A 548 -14.09 16.82 10.17
CA ALA A 548 -12.74 16.69 9.60
C ALA A 548 -11.93 17.99 9.72
N THR A 549 -12.57 19.16 9.90
CA THR A 549 -11.86 20.43 10.07
C THR A 549 -11.00 20.41 11.33
N VAL A 550 -11.60 20.01 12.46
CA VAL A 550 -10.90 19.92 13.75
C VAL A 550 -10.38 18.52 14.09
N GLY A 551 -10.73 17.49 13.29
CA GLY A 551 -10.32 16.11 13.52
C GLY A 551 -11.09 15.45 14.67
N SER A 552 -12.41 15.57 14.72
CA SER A 552 -13.23 14.94 15.77
C SER A 552 -14.32 14.05 15.24
N LEU A 553 -14.66 12.99 16.01
CA LEU A 553 -15.79 12.10 15.80
C LEU A 553 -16.42 11.78 17.14
N ASN A 554 -17.68 12.19 17.32
CA ASN A 554 -18.40 12.01 18.58
C ASN A 554 -19.82 11.50 18.35
N VAL A 555 -20.28 10.67 19.29
CA VAL A 555 -21.70 10.43 19.53
C VAL A 555 -22.21 11.50 20.48
N LEU A 556 -23.30 12.16 20.12
CA LEU A 556 -23.90 13.28 20.86
C LEU A 556 -24.95 12.77 21.85
N VAL A 557 -24.54 11.91 22.75
CA VAL A 557 -25.32 11.35 23.86
C VAL A 557 -24.72 11.90 25.14
N ASP A 558 -25.52 12.06 26.20
CA ASP A 558 -25.00 12.52 27.49
C ASP A 558 -23.91 11.55 28.01
N GLU A 559 -22.94 12.09 28.74
CA GLU A 559 -21.71 11.39 29.10
C GLU A 559 -21.99 10.19 30.02
N ASP A 560 -22.93 10.30 30.96
CA ASP A 560 -23.27 9.23 31.90
C ASP A 560 -23.92 8.07 31.14
N THR A 561 -24.91 8.36 30.31
CA THR A 561 -25.57 7.38 29.43
C THR A 561 -24.54 6.67 28.54
N TRP A 562 -23.59 7.43 27.93
CA TRP A 562 -22.56 6.86 27.08
C TRP A 562 -21.62 5.93 27.86
N PHE A 563 -21.25 6.32 29.05
CA PHE A 563 -20.33 5.53 29.89
C PHE A 563 -20.97 4.19 30.32
N GLU A 564 -22.24 4.21 30.74
CA GLU A 564 -22.96 3.03 31.20
C GLU A 564 -23.32 2.03 30.11
N ARG A 565 -23.30 2.43 28.83
CA ARG A 565 -23.67 1.56 27.72
C ARG A 565 -22.75 0.36 27.62
N LYS A 566 -23.35 -0.82 27.54
CA LYS A 566 -22.65 -2.06 27.22
C LYS A 566 -22.30 -2.10 25.74
N VAL A 567 -21.13 -2.67 25.44
CA VAL A 567 -20.71 -2.97 24.08
C VAL A 567 -21.57 -4.11 23.51
N GLU A 568 -21.99 -3.99 22.26
CA GLU A 568 -22.60 -5.08 21.53
C GLU A 568 -21.56 -6.13 21.16
N THR A 569 -22.00 -7.35 21.00
CA THR A 569 -21.18 -8.47 20.55
C THR A 569 -21.79 -9.11 19.34
N LEU A 570 -20.96 -9.54 18.40
CA LEU A 570 -21.41 -10.26 17.24
C LEU A 570 -22.08 -11.58 17.65
N SER A 571 -23.21 -11.92 17.03
CA SER A 571 -23.89 -13.19 17.33
C SER A 571 -23.01 -14.39 16.99
N GLU A 572 -23.19 -15.51 17.70
CA GLU A 572 -22.38 -16.73 17.49
C GLU A 572 -22.51 -17.26 16.05
N ASN A 573 -23.71 -17.14 15.44
CA ASN A 573 -23.90 -17.53 14.05
C ASN A 573 -23.06 -16.66 13.08
N LYS A 574 -23.03 -15.33 13.27
CA LYS A 574 -22.19 -14.43 12.46
C LYS A 574 -20.70 -14.70 12.69
N LYS A 575 -20.27 -14.95 13.94
CA LYS A 575 -18.87 -15.34 14.25
C LYS A 575 -18.49 -16.63 13.53
N GLN A 576 -19.36 -17.62 13.53
CA GLN A 576 -19.12 -18.88 12.84
C GLN A 576 -19.05 -18.68 11.32
N ASN A 577 -19.95 -17.91 10.75
CA ASN A 577 -19.93 -17.59 9.33
C ASN A 577 -18.65 -16.86 8.91
N ASN A 578 -18.14 -15.93 9.72
CA ASN A 578 -16.89 -15.21 9.45
C ASN A 578 -15.64 -16.08 9.62
N SER A 579 -15.73 -17.25 10.25
CA SER A 579 -14.58 -18.09 10.59
C SER A 579 -14.41 -19.33 9.73
N HIS A 580 -15.40 -19.71 8.93
CA HIS A 580 -15.41 -20.96 8.17
C HIS A 580 -15.79 -20.75 6.70
N GLY A 581 -15.31 -21.66 5.86
CA GLY A 581 -15.51 -21.66 4.42
C GLY A 581 -14.56 -20.76 3.65
N MET A 582 -14.33 -21.07 2.39
CA MET A 582 -13.37 -20.42 1.50
C MET A 582 -11.94 -20.35 2.08
N GLY A 583 -11.55 -21.30 2.94
CA GLY A 583 -10.23 -21.36 3.57
C GLY A 583 -10.07 -20.44 4.79
N ARG A 584 -11.12 -19.74 5.24
CA ARG A 584 -11.02 -18.79 6.37
C ARG A 584 -10.60 -19.44 7.67
N GLU A 585 -10.94 -20.70 7.89
CA GLU A 585 -10.53 -21.52 9.04
C GLU A 585 -9.02 -21.68 9.17
N LEU A 586 -8.28 -21.74 8.04
CA LEU A 586 -6.82 -21.82 8.04
C LEU A 586 -6.17 -20.55 8.60
N PHE A 587 -6.85 -19.42 8.51
CA PHE A 587 -6.39 -18.11 9.00
C PHE A 587 -6.84 -17.81 10.44
N GLY A 588 -7.49 -18.76 11.11
CA GLY A 588 -7.99 -18.58 12.47
C GLY A 588 -6.92 -18.18 13.48
N ALA A 589 -5.71 -18.76 13.38
CA ALA A 589 -4.58 -18.40 14.23
C ALA A 589 -4.08 -16.97 13.97
N LEU A 590 -4.02 -16.54 12.71
CA LEU A 590 -3.64 -15.17 12.34
C LEU A 590 -4.68 -14.18 12.87
N ARG A 591 -5.98 -14.44 12.67
CA ARG A 591 -7.09 -13.61 13.17
C ARG A 591 -7.06 -13.49 14.70
N LYS A 592 -6.75 -14.56 15.42
CA LYS A 592 -6.67 -14.55 16.89
C LYS A 592 -5.56 -13.63 17.39
N ASN A 593 -4.43 -13.56 16.68
CA ASN A 593 -3.23 -12.84 17.11
C ASN A 593 -3.07 -11.46 16.46
N VAL A 594 -3.92 -11.10 15.50
CA VAL A 594 -3.79 -9.82 14.78
C VAL A 594 -3.90 -8.63 15.75
N LEU A 595 -3.02 -7.65 15.56
CA LEU A 595 -3.05 -6.37 16.27
C LEU A 595 -4.10 -5.44 15.67
N THR A 596 -4.34 -4.31 16.33
CA THR A 596 -5.28 -3.29 15.85
C THR A 596 -4.84 -2.68 14.51
N ALA A 597 -5.77 -2.04 13.81
CA ALA A 597 -5.47 -1.34 12.55
C ALA A 597 -4.39 -0.25 12.76
N GLU A 598 -4.43 0.48 13.86
CA GLU A 598 -3.45 1.53 14.20
C GLU A 598 -2.05 0.95 14.47
N GLU A 599 -1.96 -0.29 14.91
CA GLU A 599 -0.70 -1.01 15.11
C GLU A 599 -0.22 -1.74 13.86
N GLY A 600 -0.87 -1.50 12.70
CA GLY A 600 -0.54 -2.07 11.41
C GLY A 600 -1.23 -3.39 11.10
N ALA A 601 -2.16 -3.85 11.96
CA ALA A 601 -2.88 -5.11 11.83
C ALA A 601 -1.94 -6.27 11.46
N VAL A 602 -0.82 -6.39 12.17
CA VAL A 602 0.17 -7.46 11.97
C VAL A 602 -0.21 -8.70 12.77
N THR A 603 0.13 -9.88 12.24
CA THR A 603 -0.14 -11.19 12.88
C THR A 603 1.11 -11.82 13.50
N TRP A 604 2.25 -11.15 13.35
CA TRP A 604 3.55 -11.49 13.91
C TRP A 604 3.99 -10.42 14.92
N ILE A 605 4.72 -10.82 15.98
CA ILE A 605 5.17 -9.94 17.07
C ILE A 605 6.69 -10.12 17.26
#